data_d4d4d2c0234c004c882078c18292d87a
#
_entry.id   d4d4d2c0234c004c882078c18292d87a
#
_cell.length_a   1.000
_cell.length_b   1.000
_cell.length_c   1.000
_cell.angle_alpha   90.00
_cell.angle_beta   90.00
_cell.angle_gamma   90.00
#
_symmetry.space_group_name_H-M   'P 1'
#
loop_
_entity.id
_entity.type
_entity.pdbx_description
1 polymer ?
#
loop_
_entity_poly.entity_id
_entity_poly.type
_entity_poly.pdbx_seq_one_letter_code
_entity_poly.pdbx_strand_id
1 'polypeptide(L)'
;MTGRYRRVAALICFVCCVLCSTLSVTAAVADQEKRHVIKVGYIDYDGFITEEKDGTYTGYGVEYLRKIAEYTGWEYEFEYDSWDQQLKKLETGEIDMICQAQRTKEREKQYLFSDYAIGAETSVLYVSKENDIYYYNDYAAYNGMRVGMLRDSFQNQEFRDYAAEKGFSYEESIYDTQEACFGALDRGEIDAVAMGSLALKTDYKIICRFGSDPFYIMTGRQNKELLAEVNEALGQIAEAGASFQTDLYQKYYGEKEAEGEVVFTREEAEYIQGSGVITVAFIASRAPLSYRNAEGNIDGITVDILDLLSERSGLTFQYVMMPQGMRTADYLSKYPDSLVAGVLSDNPDFQKEPYILTDSFYTDDVALVGRNGQEYDVDADDVSYRLAIPASYVGLEHYIQMNAPQFEICEEKNLEDCLAMVLDGKADFAAQNVSVLTPYLANPYYEELTAVPTFFMEENTGIVGLDSEEHRMLIKILNKCIGM
;
A
#
# COMPACT_ATOMS: atom_id res chain seq x y z
N MET A 1 46.69 -73.82 11.64
CA MET A 1 45.34 -73.53 12.21
C MET A 1 44.97 -72.04 12.29
N THR A 2 45.80 -71.10 11.89
CA THR A 2 45.60 -69.64 12.09
C THR A 2 44.81 -68.90 11.01
N GLY A 3 44.64 -69.49 9.81
CA GLY A 3 43.94 -68.79 8.73
C GLY A 3 42.42 -68.85 8.72
N ARG A 4 41.83 -69.86 9.36
CA ARG A 4 40.37 -70.05 9.41
C ARG A 4 39.69 -69.11 10.41
N TYR A 5 40.32 -68.84 11.55
CA TYR A 5 39.80 -67.95 12.58
C TYR A 5 39.82 -66.46 12.13
N ARG A 6 40.82 -66.04 11.33
CA ARG A 6 40.86 -64.67 10.78
C ARG A 6 39.76 -64.42 9.78
N ARG A 7 39.38 -65.40 8.96
CA ARG A 7 38.28 -65.27 8.01
C ARG A 7 36.91 -65.25 8.69
N VAL A 8 36.72 -66.02 9.75
CA VAL A 8 35.49 -66.04 10.56
C VAL A 8 35.35 -64.72 11.36
N ALA A 9 36.40 -64.19 11.95
CA ALA A 9 36.39 -62.89 12.64
C ALA A 9 36.10 -61.73 11.67
N ALA A 10 36.68 -61.75 10.49
CA ALA A 10 36.40 -60.73 9.43
C ALA A 10 34.93 -60.78 8.95
N LEU A 11 34.36 -61.99 8.86
CA LEU A 11 32.97 -62.17 8.43
C LEU A 11 32.01 -61.70 9.54
N ILE A 12 32.32 -61.94 10.82
CA ILE A 12 31.52 -61.46 11.96
C ILE A 12 31.58 -59.92 12.07
N CYS A 13 32.76 -59.30 11.88
CA CYS A 13 32.88 -57.84 11.85
C CYS A 13 32.10 -57.21 10.68
N PHE A 14 32.13 -57.83 9.52
CA PHE A 14 31.39 -57.33 8.34
C PHE A 14 29.87 -57.45 8.56
N VAL A 15 29.40 -58.53 9.12
CA VAL A 15 27.97 -58.73 9.45
C VAL A 15 27.53 -57.75 10.59
N CYS A 16 28.36 -57.50 11.60
CA CYS A 16 28.12 -56.49 12.62
C CYS A 16 28.08 -55.05 12.06
N CYS A 17 28.99 -54.72 11.13
CA CYS A 17 28.97 -53.41 10.48
C CYS A 17 27.74 -53.22 9.59
N VAL A 18 27.31 -54.27 8.86
CA VAL A 18 26.09 -54.21 8.05
C VAL A 18 24.84 -54.14 8.94
N LEU A 19 24.79 -54.87 10.06
CA LEU A 19 23.70 -54.76 11.04
C LEU A 19 23.67 -53.38 11.75
N CYS A 20 24.81 -52.80 12.08
CA CYS A 20 24.88 -51.43 12.64
C CYS A 20 24.47 -50.38 11.64
N SER A 21 24.84 -50.55 10.33
CA SER A 21 24.41 -49.59 9.31
C SER A 21 22.91 -49.69 8.96
N THR A 22 22.32 -50.90 9.05
CA THR A 22 20.86 -51.08 8.86
C THR A 22 20.07 -50.59 10.08
N LEU A 23 20.58 -50.71 11.30
CA LEU A 23 19.96 -50.12 12.49
C LEU A 23 20.05 -48.60 12.55
N SER A 24 21.14 -48.02 12.00
CA SER A 24 21.27 -46.57 11.86
C SER A 24 20.32 -45.98 10.77
N VAL A 25 20.09 -46.72 9.68
CA VAL A 25 19.14 -46.34 8.64
C VAL A 25 17.70 -46.51 9.10
N THR A 26 17.38 -47.54 9.91
CA THR A 26 16.02 -47.69 10.47
C THR A 26 15.74 -46.71 11.60
N ALA A 27 16.74 -46.26 12.34
CA ALA A 27 16.59 -45.17 13.31
C ALA A 27 16.41 -43.80 12.63
N ALA A 28 17.09 -43.57 11.49
CA ALA A 28 16.93 -42.35 10.69
C ALA A 28 15.62 -42.31 9.89
N VAL A 29 14.95 -43.48 9.68
CA VAL A 29 13.65 -43.56 9.02
C VAL A 29 12.48 -43.59 10.02
N ALA A 30 12.77 -43.80 11.32
CA ALA A 30 11.76 -43.77 12.39
C ALA A 30 11.59 -42.41 13.05
N ASP A 31 12.46 -41.47 12.74
CA ASP A 31 12.25 -40.04 13.00
C ASP A 31 11.61 -39.36 11.76
N GLN A 32 10.56 -40.00 11.23
CA GLN A 32 9.51 -39.27 10.51
C GLN A 32 8.80 -38.49 11.61
N GLU A 33 9.24 -37.24 11.81
CA GLU A 33 8.59 -36.27 12.65
C GLU A 33 7.09 -36.42 12.51
N LYS A 34 6.41 -36.65 13.61
CA LYS A 34 4.96 -36.55 13.68
C LYS A 34 4.68 -35.11 13.23
N ARG A 35 4.30 -34.96 11.97
CA ARG A 35 3.90 -33.65 11.46
C ARG A 35 2.88 -33.10 12.44
N HIS A 36 3.21 -31.96 13.03
CA HIS A 36 2.35 -31.35 14.03
C HIS A 36 1.22 -30.66 13.26
N VAL A 37 0.03 -31.25 13.27
CA VAL A 37 -1.15 -30.69 12.64
C VAL A 37 -1.77 -29.70 13.60
N ILE A 38 -1.90 -28.44 13.14
CA ILE A 38 -2.49 -27.34 13.90
C ILE A 38 -3.86 -27.03 13.35
N LYS A 39 -4.86 -27.02 14.22
CA LYS A 39 -6.23 -26.67 13.87
C LYS A 39 -6.45 -25.18 13.97
N VAL A 40 -6.76 -24.56 12.83
CA VAL A 40 -6.97 -23.13 12.67
C VAL A 40 -8.46 -22.85 12.50
N GLY A 41 -9.04 -22.15 13.48
CA GLY A 41 -10.39 -21.65 13.36
C GLY A 41 -10.45 -20.41 12.45
N TYR A 42 -11.45 -20.34 11.58
CA TYR A 42 -11.68 -19.20 10.72
C TYR A 42 -13.15 -18.88 10.50
N ILE A 43 -13.41 -17.63 10.17
CA ILE A 43 -14.65 -17.13 9.60
C ILE A 43 -14.38 -16.81 8.13
N ASP A 44 -15.39 -16.86 7.30
CA ASP A 44 -15.26 -16.59 5.86
C ASP A 44 -15.09 -15.07 5.63
N TYR A 45 -13.82 -14.67 5.52
CA TYR A 45 -13.43 -13.35 5.01
C TYR A 45 -12.79 -13.52 3.65
N ASP A 46 -13.41 -12.94 2.64
CA ASP A 46 -12.95 -13.02 1.25
C ASP A 46 -11.50 -12.50 1.13
N GLY A 47 -10.62 -13.37 0.63
CA GLY A 47 -9.19 -13.09 0.51
C GLY A 47 -8.36 -13.28 1.77
N PHE A 48 -8.94 -13.60 2.94
CA PHE A 48 -8.16 -13.91 4.16
C PHE A 48 -7.92 -15.41 4.36
N ILE A 49 -8.97 -16.20 4.58
CA ILE A 49 -8.98 -17.67 4.48
C ILE A 49 -10.22 -18.07 3.70
N THR A 50 -10.03 -18.56 2.50
CA THR A 50 -11.10 -18.96 1.59
C THR A 50 -10.88 -20.40 1.17
N GLU A 51 -11.93 -21.23 1.30
CA GLU A 51 -11.93 -22.60 0.79
C GLU A 51 -12.32 -22.61 -0.69
N GLU A 52 -11.43 -23.11 -1.53
CA GLU A 52 -11.65 -23.26 -2.96
C GLU A 52 -12.52 -24.49 -3.27
N LYS A 53 -13.12 -24.52 -4.48
CA LYS A 53 -13.99 -25.60 -4.92
C LYS A 53 -13.34 -26.99 -4.92
N ASP A 54 -12.02 -27.06 -4.97
CA ASP A 54 -11.23 -28.30 -4.95
C ASP A 54 -10.82 -28.72 -3.51
N GLY A 55 -11.24 -27.97 -2.49
CA GLY A 55 -10.93 -28.21 -1.07
C GLY A 55 -9.58 -27.67 -0.65
N THR A 56 -8.89 -26.91 -1.49
CA THR A 56 -7.67 -26.18 -1.09
C THR A 56 -8.03 -24.84 -0.44
N TYR A 57 -7.11 -24.32 0.37
CA TYR A 57 -7.27 -23.02 1.04
C TYR A 57 -6.32 -21.98 0.45
N THR A 58 -6.82 -20.77 0.26
CA THR A 58 -6.08 -19.62 -0.25
C THR A 58 -6.39 -18.38 0.59
N GLY A 59 -5.59 -17.33 0.45
CA GLY A 59 -5.80 -16.04 1.09
C GLY A 59 -4.60 -15.57 1.91
N TYR A 60 -4.69 -14.32 2.37
CA TYR A 60 -3.67 -13.66 3.18
C TYR A 60 -3.26 -14.47 4.41
N GLY A 61 -4.24 -14.90 5.22
CA GLY A 61 -4.01 -15.70 6.42
C GLY A 61 -3.38 -17.06 6.11
N VAL A 62 -3.82 -17.70 5.03
CA VAL A 62 -3.28 -19.00 4.59
C VAL A 62 -1.81 -18.87 4.19
N GLU A 63 -1.43 -17.85 3.42
CA GLU A 63 -0.04 -17.66 3.03
C GLU A 63 0.84 -17.25 4.20
N TYR A 64 0.30 -16.45 5.12
CA TYR A 64 1.01 -16.11 6.34
C TYR A 64 1.30 -17.37 7.19
N LEU A 65 0.30 -18.23 7.35
CA LEU A 65 0.46 -19.52 8.04
C LEU A 65 1.45 -20.45 7.31
N ARG A 66 1.41 -20.51 5.97
CA ARG A 66 2.41 -21.23 5.18
C ARG A 66 3.82 -20.70 5.43
N LYS A 67 3.96 -19.39 5.57
CA LYS A 67 5.26 -18.77 5.91
C LYS A 67 5.73 -19.18 7.31
N ILE A 68 4.84 -19.24 8.28
CA ILE A 68 5.15 -19.79 9.62
C ILE A 68 5.55 -21.27 9.54
N ALA A 69 4.87 -22.07 8.69
CA ALA A 69 5.19 -23.47 8.48
C ALA A 69 6.60 -23.73 7.92
N GLU A 70 7.18 -22.78 7.17
CA GLU A 70 8.57 -22.87 6.70
C GLU A 70 9.59 -22.96 7.86
N TYR A 71 9.24 -22.39 9.03
CA TYR A 71 10.08 -22.36 10.23
C TYR A 71 9.71 -23.46 11.25
N THR A 72 8.41 -23.84 11.31
CA THR A 72 7.89 -24.75 12.32
C THR A 72 7.70 -26.19 11.81
N GLY A 73 7.60 -26.38 10.50
CA GLY A 73 7.27 -27.68 9.90
C GLY A 73 5.81 -28.11 10.08
N TRP A 74 4.94 -27.20 10.50
CA TRP A 74 3.53 -27.51 10.77
C TRP A 74 2.71 -27.78 9.51
N GLU A 75 1.64 -28.57 9.68
CA GLU A 75 0.53 -28.68 8.72
C GLU A 75 -0.73 -28.09 9.38
N TYR A 76 -1.63 -27.53 8.56
CA TYR A 76 -2.83 -26.87 9.07
C TYR A 76 -4.11 -27.61 8.63
N GLU A 77 -5.05 -27.73 9.59
CA GLU A 77 -6.45 -28.08 9.34
C GLU A 77 -7.30 -26.85 9.63
N PHE A 78 -8.13 -26.44 8.68
CA PHE A 78 -8.99 -25.26 8.81
C PHE A 78 -10.40 -25.65 9.22
N GLU A 79 -10.96 -25.01 10.26
CA GLU A 79 -12.31 -25.25 10.76
C GLU A 79 -13.14 -23.98 10.67
N TYR A 80 -14.14 -23.99 9.77
CA TYR A 80 -15.10 -22.89 9.63
C TYR A 80 -16.16 -22.94 10.74
N ASP A 81 -16.45 -21.76 11.35
CA ASP A 81 -17.61 -21.56 12.22
C ASP A 81 -17.86 -20.05 12.41
N SER A 82 -18.97 -19.68 13.08
CA SER A 82 -19.23 -18.31 13.51
C SER A 82 -18.18 -17.85 14.55
N TRP A 83 -17.94 -16.53 14.62
CA TRP A 83 -16.91 -15.96 15.50
C TRP A 83 -17.07 -16.40 16.96
N ASP A 84 -18.28 -16.37 17.51
CA ASP A 84 -18.57 -16.79 18.90
C ASP A 84 -18.31 -18.29 19.12
N GLN A 85 -18.57 -19.14 18.13
CA GLN A 85 -18.27 -20.58 18.20
C GLN A 85 -16.76 -20.83 18.12
N GLN A 86 -16.04 -20.08 17.27
CA GLN A 86 -14.57 -20.15 17.21
C GLN A 86 -13.94 -19.80 18.55
N LEU A 87 -14.43 -18.76 19.22
CA LEU A 87 -13.94 -18.42 20.59
C LEU A 87 -14.16 -19.55 21.58
N LYS A 88 -15.34 -20.20 21.57
CA LYS A 88 -15.64 -21.35 22.44
C LYS A 88 -14.75 -22.57 22.13
N LYS A 89 -14.53 -22.88 20.87
CA LYS A 89 -13.65 -23.96 20.42
C LYS A 89 -12.20 -23.70 20.85
N LEU A 90 -11.75 -22.46 20.80
CA LEU A 90 -10.42 -22.06 21.25
C LEU A 90 -10.25 -22.23 22.76
N GLU A 91 -11.27 -21.89 23.56
CA GLU A 91 -11.30 -22.09 25.01
C GLU A 91 -11.26 -23.57 25.40
N THR A 92 -11.99 -24.41 24.67
CA THR A 92 -12.04 -25.86 24.95
C THR A 92 -10.85 -26.62 24.38
N GLY A 93 -10.05 -26.00 23.50
CA GLY A 93 -8.93 -26.66 22.83
C GLY A 93 -9.37 -27.55 21.68
N GLU A 94 -10.56 -27.36 21.15
CA GLU A 94 -11.05 -28.04 19.94
C GLU A 94 -10.34 -27.52 18.69
N ILE A 95 -10.00 -26.21 18.67
CA ILE A 95 -9.05 -25.58 17.76
C ILE A 95 -7.86 -25.03 18.53
N ASP A 96 -6.71 -24.88 17.85
CA ASP A 96 -5.45 -24.47 18.45
C ASP A 96 -5.21 -22.95 18.37
N MET A 97 -5.62 -22.32 17.26
CA MET A 97 -5.43 -20.89 17.03
C MET A 97 -6.50 -20.29 16.12
N ILE A 98 -6.58 -18.96 16.19
CA ILE A 98 -7.27 -18.07 15.24
C ILE A 98 -6.25 -17.01 14.81
N CYS A 99 -6.13 -16.73 13.50
CA CYS A 99 -5.09 -15.81 12.99
C CYS A 99 -5.59 -14.42 12.62
N GLN A 100 -6.80 -14.04 13.04
CA GLN A 100 -7.40 -12.72 12.74
C GLN A 100 -8.11 -12.16 13.98
N ALA A 101 -7.36 -11.93 15.04
CA ALA A 101 -7.96 -11.45 16.27
C ALA A 101 -7.35 -10.12 16.73
N GLN A 102 -8.18 -9.10 16.94
CA GLN A 102 -7.76 -7.87 17.61
C GLN A 102 -7.51 -8.15 19.09
N ARG A 103 -6.42 -7.57 19.61
CA ARG A 103 -5.97 -7.75 20.99
C ARG A 103 -6.65 -6.72 21.89
N THR A 104 -7.49 -7.19 22.81
CA THR A 104 -8.16 -6.35 23.81
C THR A 104 -7.83 -6.79 25.23
N LYS A 105 -7.94 -5.87 26.19
CA LYS A 105 -7.73 -6.18 27.63
C LYS A 105 -8.67 -7.27 28.14
N GLU A 106 -9.88 -7.36 27.60
CA GLU A 106 -10.88 -8.38 27.93
C GLU A 106 -10.44 -9.73 27.37
N ARG A 107 -10.05 -9.79 26.11
CA ARG A 107 -9.59 -11.02 25.45
C ARG A 107 -8.27 -11.53 26.06
N GLU A 108 -7.36 -10.65 26.47
CA GLU A 108 -6.12 -11.05 27.17
C GLU A 108 -6.33 -11.78 28.51
N LYS A 109 -7.51 -11.63 29.12
CA LYS A 109 -7.86 -12.39 30.33
C LYS A 109 -8.15 -13.85 30.03
N GLN A 110 -8.60 -14.16 28.82
CA GLN A 110 -9.08 -15.49 28.42
C GLN A 110 -8.16 -16.19 27.43
N TYR A 111 -7.45 -15.43 26.59
CA TYR A 111 -6.62 -15.93 25.50
C TYR A 111 -5.17 -15.43 25.62
N LEU A 112 -4.31 -15.99 24.79
CA LEU A 112 -2.94 -15.52 24.56
C LEU A 112 -2.81 -15.01 23.13
N PHE A 113 -1.96 -14.02 22.93
CA PHE A 113 -1.75 -13.37 21.62
C PHE A 113 -0.27 -13.41 21.25
N SER A 114 0.01 -13.49 19.95
CA SER A 114 1.37 -13.35 19.42
C SER A 114 1.96 -11.98 19.79
N ASP A 115 3.28 -11.92 19.91
CA ASP A 115 4.00 -10.68 20.21
C ASP A 115 4.01 -9.71 19.02
N TYR A 116 3.96 -10.27 17.79
CA TYR A 116 3.93 -9.53 16.55
C TYR A 116 2.52 -9.57 15.94
N ALA A 117 2.06 -8.41 15.46
CA ALA A 117 0.88 -8.36 14.61
C ALA A 117 1.18 -8.99 13.24
N ILE A 118 0.21 -9.68 12.67
CA ILE A 118 0.32 -10.24 11.32
C ILE A 118 -0.39 -9.40 10.26
N GLY A 119 -0.96 -8.27 10.64
CA GLY A 119 -1.62 -7.30 9.78
C GLY A 119 -2.36 -6.25 10.58
N ALA A 120 -3.05 -5.36 9.87
CA ALA A 120 -3.97 -4.38 10.45
C ALA A 120 -5.26 -4.34 9.63
N GLU A 121 -6.36 -4.00 10.29
CA GLU A 121 -7.68 -3.90 9.69
C GLU A 121 -8.30 -2.55 10.05
N THR A 122 -8.94 -1.90 9.07
CA THR A 122 -9.71 -0.68 9.30
C THR A 122 -11.17 -1.04 9.56
N SER A 123 -11.77 -0.45 10.57
CA SER A 123 -13.21 -0.58 10.85
C SER A 123 -13.99 0.41 9.99
N VAL A 124 -15.02 -0.06 9.29
CA VAL A 124 -15.75 0.70 8.28
C VAL A 124 -17.26 0.50 8.38
N LEU A 125 -18.00 1.45 7.85
CA LEU A 125 -19.46 1.37 7.70
C LEU A 125 -19.81 1.22 6.23
N TYR A 126 -20.33 0.04 5.86
CA TYR A 126 -20.81 -0.29 4.52
C TYR A 126 -22.28 0.09 4.34
N VAL A 127 -22.63 0.58 3.15
CA VAL A 127 -24.00 0.74 2.66
C VAL A 127 -24.15 0.10 1.28
N SER A 128 -25.37 -0.11 0.81
CA SER A 128 -25.61 -0.60 -0.56
C SER A 128 -24.96 0.29 -1.60
N LYS A 129 -24.51 -0.27 -2.71
CA LYS A 129 -23.93 0.46 -3.84
C LYS A 129 -24.92 1.46 -4.47
N GLU A 130 -26.21 1.13 -4.45
CA GLU A 130 -27.29 1.98 -4.93
C GLU A 130 -27.73 3.05 -3.90
N ASN A 131 -27.07 3.11 -2.73
CA ASN A 131 -27.40 4.09 -1.73
C ASN A 131 -27.15 5.52 -2.23
N ASP A 132 -28.16 6.37 -2.12
CA ASP A 132 -28.16 7.80 -2.47
C ASP A 132 -28.55 8.71 -1.28
N ILE A 133 -28.67 8.13 -0.07
CA ILE A 133 -29.11 8.83 1.15
C ILE A 133 -27.91 9.19 2.03
N TYR A 134 -27.01 8.24 2.23
CA TYR A 134 -25.89 8.36 3.17
C TYR A 134 -24.60 8.68 2.42
N TYR A 135 -23.99 9.81 2.77
CA TYR A 135 -22.73 10.28 2.19
C TYR A 135 -21.57 10.14 3.18
N TYR A 136 -20.35 10.23 2.67
CA TYR A 136 -19.15 10.06 3.50
C TYR A 136 -19.06 11.09 4.62
N ASN A 137 -19.03 10.59 5.88
CA ASN A 137 -18.97 11.41 7.10
C ASN A 137 -20.11 12.41 7.26
N ASP A 138 -21.26 12.19 6.63
CA ASP A 138 -22.47 12.98 6.84
C ASP A 138 -23.23 12.51 8.10
N TYR A 139 -22.63 12.76 9.27
CA TYR A 139 -23.13 12.28 10.56
C TYR A 139 -24.54 12.73 10.89
N ALA A 140 -24.98 13.87 10.33
CA ALA A 140 -26.35 14.36 10.53
C ALA A 140 -27.37 13.42 9.88
N ALA A 141 -27.04 12.87 8.71
CA ALA A 141 -27.89 11.91 8.02
C ALA A 141 -27.89 10.52 8.67
N TYR A 142 -26.89 10.18 9.49
CA TYR A 142 -26.78 8.87 10.15
C TYR A 142 -27.75 8.70 11.32
N ASN A 143 -28.41 9.80 11.80
CA ASN A 143 -29.35 9.70 12.89
C ASN A 143 -30.54 8.80 12.54
N GLY A 144 -30.76 7.77 13.36
CA GLY A 144 -31.80 6.77 13.16
C GLY A 144 -31.48 5.69 12.12
N MET A 145 -30.25 5.65 11.59
CA MET A 145 -29.76 4.60 10.70
C MET A 145 -29.86 3.23 11.38
N ARG A 146 -30.35 2.23 10.67
CA ARG A 146 -30.37 0.84 11.14
C ARG A 146 -29.06 0.16 10.76
N VAL A 147 -28.26 -0.20 11.78
CA VAL A 147 -26.90 -0.72 11.58
C VAL A 147 -26.82 -2.19 11.98
N GLY A 148 -26.42 -3.03 11.03
CA GLY A 148 -26.10 -4.44 11.27
C GLY A 148 -24.68 -4.61 11.81
N MET A 149 -24.53 -5.50 12.78
CA MET A 149 -23.26 -5.81 13.45
C MET A 149 -23.13 -7.32 13.66
N LEU A 150 -21.90 -7.81 13.60
CA LEU A 150 -21.59 -9.21 13.85
C LEU A 150 -21.51 -9.47 15.35
N ARG A 151 -22.13 -10.55 15.85
CA ARG A 151 -22.07 -10.93 17.27
C ARG A 151 -20.65 -11.04 17.76
N ASP A 152 -20.36 -10.44 18.93
CA ASP A 152 -19.08 -10.43 19.64
C ASP A 152 -17.87 -9.90 18.81
N SER A 153 -18.16 -9.16 17.72
CA SER A 153 -17.13 -8.48 16.95
C SER A 153 -16.52 -7.31 17.71
N PHE A 154 -15.21 -7.11 17.54
CA PHE A 154 -14.46 -5.99 18.10
C PHE A 154 -14.99 -4.63 17.57
N GLN A 155 -15.30 -4.57 16.29
CA GLN A 155 -15.78 -3.37 15.61
C GLN A 155 -17.08 -2.80 16.20
N ASN A 156 -17.89 -3.61 16.89
CA ASN A 156 -19.11 -3.15 17.51
C ASN A 156 -18.87 -2.08 18.58
N GLN A 157 -17.87 -2.28 19.44
CA GLN A 157 -17.55 -1.29 20.47
C GLN A 157 -16.93 -0.05 19.88
N GLU A 158 -16.03 -0.21 18.90
CA GLU A 158 -15.45 0.92 18.19
C GLU A 158 -16.52 1.80 17.54
N PHE A 159 -17.52 1.17 16.87
CA PHE A 159 -18.59 1.92 16.24
C PHE A 159 -19.47 2.66 17.25
N ARG A 160 -19.76 2.04 18.40
CA ARG A 160 -20.50 2.72 19.49
C ARG A 160 -19.76 3.95 20.00
N ASP A 161 -18.46 3.82 20.24
CA ASP A 161 -17.60 4.90 20.71
C ASP A 161 -17.49 6.01 19.65
N TYR A 162 -17.34 5.63 18.38
CA TYR A 162 -17.31 6.55 17.26
C TYR A 162 -18.63 7.32 17.08
N ALA A 163 -19.78 6.63 17.11
CA ALA A 163 -21.08 7.27 17.01
C ALA A 163 -21.31 8.28 18.15
N ALA A 164 -20.90 7.92 19.37
CA ALA A 164 -20.97 8.82 20.53
C ALA A 164 -20.05 10.04 20.37
N GLU A 165 -18.82 9.85 19.87
CA GLU A 165 -17.87 10.93 19.60
C GLU A 165 -18.39 11.90 18.52
N LYS A 166 -18.93 11.35 17.41
CA LYS A 166 -19.45 12.14 16.28
C LYS A 166 -20.87 12.68 16.52
N GLY A 167 -21.53 12.25 17.58
CA GLY A 167 -22.78 12.80 18.05
C GLY A 167 -24.02 12.38 17.25
N PHE A 168 -24.03 11.18 16.67
CA PHE A 168 -25.19 10.62 15.98
C PHE A 168 -25.73 9.38 16.71
N SER A 169 -27.04 9.12 16.54
CA SER A 169 -27.74 7.94 17.09
C SER A 169 -28.14 6.99 15.98
N TYR A 170 -28.20 5.69 16.28
CA TYR A 170 -28.56 4.65 15.34
C TYR A 170 -29.30 3.50 16.03
N GLU A 171 -29.91 2.61 15.25
CA GLU A 171 -30.57 1.39 15.73
C GLU A 171 -29.68 0.18 15.44
N GLU A 172 -29.34 -0.59 16.46
CA GLU A 172 -28.43 -1.73 16.39
C GLU A 172 -29.19 -3.03 16.11
N SER A 173 -28.70 -3.84 15.15
CA SER A 173 -29.15 -5.19 14.88
C SER A 173 -27.99 -6.17 14.85
N ILE A 174 -28.03 -7.23 15.68
CA ILE A 174 -26.95 -8.20 15.80
C ILE A 174 -27.24 -9.45 14.97
N TYR A 175 -26.28 -9.87 14.17
CA TYR A 175 -26.33 -11.06 13.32
C TYR A 175 -25.21 -12.04 13.71
N ASP A 176 -25.47 -13.34 13.47
CA ASP A 176 -24.53 -14.40 13.83
C ASP A 176 -23.47 -14.64 12.74
N THR A 177 -23.76 -14.30 11.48
CA THR A 177 -22.83 -14.44 10.36
C THR A 177 -22.78 -13.18 9.50
N GLN A 178 -21.70 -13.04 8.77
CA GLN A 178 -21.47 -11.94 7.83
C GLN A 178 -22.51 -11.95 6.71
N GLU A 179 -22.82 -13.15 6.15
CA GLU A 179 -23.81 -13.32 5.06
C GLU A 179 -25.20 -12.89 5.52
N ALA A 180 -25.57 -13.22 6.76
CA ALA A 180 -26.85 -12.80 7.32
C ALA A 180 -26.93 -11.27 7.45
N CYS A 181 -25.83 -10.63 7.85
CA CYS A 181 -25.72 -9.20 8.00
C CYS A 181 -25.86 -8.48 6.65
N PHE A 182 -25.04 -8.84 5.66
CA PHE A 182 -25.11 -8.25 4.32
C PHE A 182 -26.39 -8.60 3.59
N GLY A 183 -26.90 -9.85 3.75
CA GLY A 183 -28.22 -10.21 3.21
C GLY A 183 -29.36 -9.40 3.78
N ALA A 184 -29.29 -8.94 5.03
CA ALA A 184 -30.26 -8.00 5.60
C ALA A 184 -30.13 -6.58 5.00
N LEU A 185 -28.90 -6.15 4.68
CA LEU A 185 -28.65 -4.90 3.96
C LEU A 185 -29.25 -4.96 2.54
N ASP A 186 -29.02 -6.04 1.81
CA ASP A 186 -29.56 -6.24 0.45
C ASP A 186 -31.10 -6.25 0.41
N ARG A 187 -31.75 -6.75 1.47
CA ARG A 187 -33.21 -6.74 1.60
C ARG A 187 -33.76 -5.41 2.13
N GLY A 188 -32.91 -4.45 2.46
CA GLY A 188 -33.33 -3.16 3.05
C GLY A 188 -33.90 -3.29 4.47
N GLU A 189 -33.59 -4.38 5.18
CA GLU A 189 -33.96 -4.57 6.61
C GLU A 189 -33.09 -3.69 7.52
N ILE A 190 -31.87 -3.42 7.11
CA ILE A 190 -30.91 -2.47 7.71
C ILE A 190 -30.39 -1.52 6.64
N ASP A 191 -29.82 -0.40 7.06
CA ASP A 191 -29.33 0.65 6.18
C ASP A 191 -27.81 0.57 5.98
N ALA A 192 -27.10 0.01 6.96
CA ALA A 192 -25.64 -0.10 6.94
C ALA A 192 -25.14 -1.31 7.72
N VAL A 193 -23.88 -1.70 7.47
CA VAL A 193 -23.15 -2.76 8.19
C VAL A 193 -21.85 -2.20 8.73
N ALA A 194 -21.64 -2.27 10.05
CA ALA A 194 -20.37 -1.94 10.70
C ALA A 194 -19.50 -3.21 10.80
N MET A 195 -18.34 -3.20 10.10
CA MET A 195 -17.48 -4.37 9.99
C MET A 195 -16.02 -3.97 9.66
N GLY A 196 -15.11 -4.94 9.69
CA GLY A 196 -13.73 -4.74 9.25
C GLY A 196 -13.60 -4.64 7.73
N SER A 197 -12.62 -3.87 7.27
CA SER A 197 -12.35 -3.63 5.85
C SER A 197 -11.87 -4.89 5.11
N LEU A 198 -11.28 -5.86 5.81
CA LEU A 198 -10.84 -7.13 5.21
C LEU A 198 -12.02 -8.00 4.73
N ALA A 199 -13.25 -7.70 5.16
CA ALA A 199 -14.45 -8.32 4.60
C ALA A 199 -14.65 -8.01 3.11
N LEU A 200 -13.91 -7.06 2.57
CA LEU A 200 -13.88 -6.50 1.22
C LEU A 200 -15.07 -6.86 0.34
N LYS A 201 -16.12 -6.04 0.45
CA LYS A 201 -17.33 -6.19 -0.36
C LYS A 201 -17.37 -5.07 -1.39
N THR A 202 -16.82 -5.33 -2.58
CA THR A 202 -16.79 -4.36 -3.70
C THR A 202 -18.18 -3.96 -4.21
N ASP A 203 -19.21 -4.74 -3.84
CA ASP A 203 -20.62 -4.45 -4.16
C ASP A 203 -21.25 -3.43 -3.19
N TYR A 204 -20.50 -2.91 -2.23
CA TYR A 204 -20.97 -1.95 -1.23
C TYR A 204 -20.07 -0.72 -1.17
N LYS A 205 -20.64 0.41 -0.70
CA LYS A 205 -19.91 1.67 -0.49
C LYS A 205 -19.50 1.82 0.96
N ILE A 206 -18.30 2.36 1.20
CA ILE A 206 -17.85 2.72 2.55
C ILE A 206 -18.17 4.21 2.78
N ILE A 207 -19.01 4.51 3.77
CA ILE A 207 -19.43 5.88 4.10
C ILE A 207 -18.73 6.48 5.33
N CYS A 208 -18.00 5.68 6.11
CA CYS A 208 -17.03 6.19 7.09
C CYS A 208 -16.03 5.10 7.49
N ARG A 209 -14.88 5.55 8.00
CA ARG A 209 -13.84 4.73 8.64
C ARG A 209 -13.74 5.17 10.09
N PHE A 210 -13.73 4.23 11.05
CA PHE A 210 -13.85 4.56 12.48
C PHE A 210 -12.86 3.83 13.39
N GLY A 211 -11.93 3.08 12.87
CA GLY A 211 -10.86 2.42 13.58
C GLY A 211 -9.80 1.89 12.64
N SER A 212 -8.63 1.63 13.17
CA SER A 212 -7.56 0.90 12.45
C SER A 212 -6.73 0.18 13.50
N ASP A 213 -6.89 -1.13 13.60
CA ASP A 213 -6.29 -1.95 14.64
C ASP A 213 -5.50 -3.11 14.08
N PRO A 214 -4.34 -3.40 14.70
CA PRO A 214 -3.57 -4.58 14.34
C PRO A 214 -4.31 -5.84 14.78
N PHE A 215 -4.17 -6.90 13.99
CA PHE A 215 -4.65 -8.23 14.35
C PHE A 215 -3.48 -9.21 14.51
N TYR A 216 -3.73 -10.20 15.36
CA TYR A 216 -2.73 -11.12 15.89
C TYR A 216 -3.16 -12.56 15.73
N ILE A 217 -2.23 -13.49 15.89
CA ILE A 217 -2.54 -14.90 16.15
C ILE A 217 -2.93 -15.02 17.62
N MET A 218 -4.11 -15.58 17.86
CA MET A 218 -4.68 -15.79 19.18
C MET A 218 -4.78 -17.29 19.46
N THR A 219 -4.41 -17.71 20.66
CA THR A 219 -4.47 -19.12 21.12
C THR A 219 -5.16 -19.23 22.47
N GLY A 220 -5.64 -20.44 22.79
CA GLY A 220 -6.12 -20.74 24.13
C GLY A 220 -4.98 -20.69 25.17
N ARG A 221 -5.32 -20.42 26.45
CA ARG A 221 -4.31 -20.31 27.51
C ARG A 221 -3.52 -21.59 27.79
N GLN A 222 -4.03 -22.74 27.36
CA GLN A 222 -3.36 -24.01 27.38
C GLN A 222 -2.21 -24.15 26.40
N ASN A 223 -2.22 -23.38 25.29
CA ASN A 223 -1.32 -23.52 24.15
C ASN A 223 -0.10 -22.58 24.21
N LYS A 224 0.54 -22.48 25.38
CA LYS A 224 1.70 -21.58 25.60
C LYS A 224 2.92 -21.98 24.78
N GLU A 225 3.17 -23.27 24.62
CA GLU A 225 4.30 -23.79 23.84
C GLU A 225 4.08 -23.48 22.34
N LEU A 226 2.88 -23.72 21.84
CA LEU A 226 2.48 -23.34 20.49
C LEU A 226 2.71 -21.86 20.22
N LEU A 227 2.27 -20.98 21.15
CA LEU A 227 2.45 -19.54 21.00
C LEU A 227 3.92 -19.12 21.00
N ALA A 228 4.77 -19.80 21.78
CA ALA A 228 6.21 -19.54 21.77
C ALA A 228 6.84 -19.87 20.41
N GLU A 229 6.45 -20.98 19.79
CA GLU A 229 6.89 -21.35 18.43
C GLU A 229 6.36 -20.37 17.37
N VAL A 230 5.09 -19.90 17.50
CA VAL A 230 4.54 -18.82 16.66
C VAL A 230 5.39 -17.55 16.76
N ASN A 231 5.71 -17.11 17.98
CA ASN A 231 6.47 -15.88 18.20
C ASN A 231 7.91 -15.98 17.65
N GLU A 232 8.54 -17.15 17.78
CA GLU A 232 9.86 -17.39 17.18
C GLU A 232 9.79 -17.31 15.66
N ALA A 233 8.81 -17.97 15.04
CA ALA A 233 8.63 -17.92 13.58
C ALA A 233 8.32 -16.50 13.09
N LEU A 234 7.44 -15.76 13.78
CA LEU A 234 7.11 -14.37 13.42
C LEU A 234 8.32 -13.44 13.56
N GLY A 235 9.17 -13.63 14.58
CA GLY A 235 10.43 -12.92 14.73
C GLY A 235 11.37 -13.17 13.54
N GLN A 236 11.52 -14.42 13.13
CA GLN A 236 12.35 -14.79 11.96
C GLN A 236 11.78 -14.23 10.65
N ILE A 237 10.45 -14.21 10.47
CA ILE A 237 9.80 -13.60 9.30
C ILE A 237 10.10 -12.08 9.26
N ALA A 238 9.99 -11.40 10.41
CA ALA A 238 10.25 -9.97 10.49
C ALA A 238 11.73 -9.62 10.20
N GLU A 239 12.67 -10.47 10.63
CA GLU A 239 14.10 -10.31 10.35
C GLU A 239 14.45 -10.63 8.90
N ALA A 240 13.79 -11.60 8.27
CA ALA A 240 14.10 -12.05 6.91
C ALA A 240 13.62 -11.08 5.81
N GLY A 241 12.59 -10.27 6.05
CA GLY A 241 12.09 -9.35 5.04
C GLY A 241 11.01 -8.41 5.56
N ALA A 242 11.33 -7.13 5.65
CA ALA A 242 10.39 -6.09 6.09
C ALA A 242 9.18 -5.90 5.15
N SER A 243 9.29 -6.31 3.86
CA SER A 243 8.22 -6.13 2.87
C SER A 243 7.19 -7.26 2.86
N PHE A 244 7.45 -8.43 3.47
CA PHE A 244 6.60 -9.61 3.34
C PHE A 244 5.11 -9.32 3.64
N GLN A 245 4.84 -8.64 4.75
CA GLN A 245 3.47 -8.30 5.15
C GLN A 245 2.82 -7.33 4.16
N THR A 246 3.56 -6.33 3.69
CA THR A 246 3.09 -5.33 2.72
C THR A 246 2.83 -5.98 1.35
N ASP A 247 3.77 -6.79 0.86
CA ASP A 247 3.64 -7.48 -0.43
C ASP A 247 2.44 -8.45 -0.42
N LEU A 248 2.25 -9.14 0.71
CA LEU A 248 1.13 -10.04 0.88
C LEU A 248 -0.21 -9.30 0.94
N TYR A 249 -0.25 -8.14 1.63
CA TYR A 249 -1.43 -7.28 1.67
C TYR A 249 -1.78 -6.76 0.25
N GLN A 250 -0.79 -6.24 -0.48
CA GLN A 250 -0.99 -5.78 -1.85
C GLN A 250 -1.50 -6.87 -2.77
N LYS A 251 -1.01 -8.09 -2.62
CA LYS A 251 -1.44 -9.25 -3.42
C LYS A 251 -2.94 -9.57 -3.26
N TYR A 252 -3.47 -9.50 -2.04
CA TYR A 252 -4.84 -9.94 -1.75
C TYR A 252 -5.85 -8.80 -1.68
N TYR A 253 -5.40 -7.60 -1.36
CA TYR A 253 -6.26 -6.45 -1.05
C TYR A 253 -5.95 -5.21 -1.91
N GLY A 254 -4.72 -5.04 -2.40
CA GLY A 254 -4.29 -3.83 -3.09
C GLY A 254 -5.12 -3.51 -4.34
N GLU A 255 -5.37 -4.49 -5.22
CA GLU A 255 -6.20 -4.29 -6.41
C GLU A 255 -7.66 -3.99 -6.04
N LYS A 256 -8.20 -4.71 -5.04
CA LYS A 256 -9.59 -4.53 -4.59
C LYS A 256 -9.82 -3.21 -3.86
N GLU A 257 -8.82 -2.70 -3.14
CA GLU A 257 -8.87 -1.34 -2.58
C GLU A 257 -8.83 -0.28 -3.68
N ALA A 258 -8.04 -0.50 -4.72
CA ALA A 258 -7.99 0.38 -5.89
C ALA A 258 -9.29 0.37 -6.72
N GLU A 259 -10.05 -0.73 -6.70
CA GLU A 259 -11.39 -0.84 -7.31
C GLU A 259 -12.49 -0.22 -6.42
N GLY A 260 -12.19 0.11 -5.17
CA GLY A 260 -13.15 0.72 -4.23
C GLY A 260 -13.66 2.04 -4.76
N GLU A 261 -15.00 2.20 -4.81
CA GLU A 261 -15.64 3.46 -5.22
C GLU A 261 -15.33 4.57 -4.21
N VAL A 262 -14.82 5.70 -4.68
CA VAL A 262 -14.60 6.89 -3.83
C VAL A 262 -15.95 7.40 -3.34
N VAL A 263 -16.12 7.51 -2.03
CA VAL A 263 -17.38 7.99 -1.44
C VAL A 263 -17.26 9.45 -1.06
N PHE A 264 -18.12 10.26 -1.67
CA PHE A 264 -18.15 11.71 -1.49
C PHE A 264 -19.18 12.13 -0.43
N THR A 265 -18.91 13.27 0.23
CA THR A 265 -19.93 13.96 1.03
C THR A 265 -21.03 14.49 0.12
N ARG A 266 -22.18 14.86 0.69
CA ARG A 266 -23.27 15.48 -0.07
C ARG A 266 -22.80 16.73 -0.82
N GLU A 267 -22.05 17.59 -0.16
CA GLU A 267 -21.53 18.84 -0.74
C GLU A 267 -20.57 18.54 -1.92
N GLU A 268 -19.68 17.55 -1.77
CA GLU A 268 -18.77 17.10 -2.84
C GLU A 268 -19.54 16.51 -4.03
N ALA A 269 -20.55 15.68 -3.77
CA ALA A 269 -21.38 15.09 -4.81
C ALA A 269 -22.17 16.14 -5.59
N GLU A 270 -22.75 17.14 -4.90
CA GLU A 270 -23.42 18.28 -5.51
C GLU A 270 -22.46 19.12 -6.35
N TYR A 271 -21.22 19.33 -5.85
CA TYR A 271 -20.17 20.02 -6.62
C TYR A 271 -19.82 19.24 -7.89
N ILE A 272 -19.57 17.93 -7.81
CA ILE A 272 -19.24 17.09 -8.98
C ILE A 272 -20.34 17.14 -10.03
N GLN A 273 -21.61 17.03 -9.61
CA GLN A 273 -22.76 17.12 -10.52
C GLN A 273 -22.92 18.51 -11.18
N GLY A 274 -22.55 19.56 -10.45
CA GLY A 274 -22.65 20.95 -10.90
C GLY A 274 -21.39 21.45 -11.64
N SER A 275 -20.25 20.75 -11.52
CA SER A 275 -19.00 21.16 -12.15
C SER A 275 -19.06 21.03 -13.66
N GLY A 276 -18.51 22.00 -14.34
CA GLY A 276 -18.29 21.95 -15.78
C GLY A 276 -17.02 21.21 -16.14
N VAL A 277 -16.50 21.46 -17.35
CA VAL A 277 -15.20 20.93 -17.78
C VAL A 277 -14.08 21.73 -17.13
N ILE A 278 -13.24 21.05 -16.35
CA ILE A 278 -12.10 21.64 -15.63
C ILE A 278 -10.87 21.62 -16.52
N THR A 279 -10.23 22.77 -16.70
CA THR A 279 -8.99 22.86 -17.48
C THR A 279 -7.79 22.48 -16.63
N VAL A 280 -7.04 21.46 -17.06
CA VAL A 280 -5.78 21.04 -16.43
C VAL A 280 -4.64 21.22 -17.43
N ALA A 281 -3.68 22.03 -17.07
CA ALA A 281 -2.50 22.31 -17.88
C ALA A 281 -1.31 21.44 -17.45
N PHE A 282 -0.47 21.07 -18.42
CA PHE A 282 0.72 20.26 -18.21
C PHE A 282 1.99 21.03 -18.58
N ILE A 283 3.07 20.80 -17.83
CA ILE A 283 4.40 21.31 -18.16
C ILE A 283 4.88 20.64 -19.45
N ALA A 284 5.31 21.45 -20.43
CA ALA A 284 5.72 20.95 -21.73
C ALA A 284 7.07 20.22 -21.69
N SER A 285 7.24 19.23 -22.58
CA SER A 285 8.52 18.56 -22.88
C SER A 285 9.14 17.81 -21.69
N ARG A 286 8.33 17.09 -20.90
CA ARG A 286 8.77 16.24 -19.78
C ARG A 286 8.43 14.76 -20.02
N ALA A 287 8.76 14.21 -21.21
CA ALA A 287 8.57 12.78 -21.43
C ALA A 287 9.42 11.95 -20.46
N PRO A 288 8.90 10.86 -19.85
CA PRO A 288 7.57 10.27 -20.05
C PRO A 288 6.46 10.86 -19.17
N LEU A 289 6.72 11.89 -18.37
CA LEU A 289 5.74 12.44 -17.41
C LEU A 289 4.60 13.20 -18.12
N SER A 290 4.94 14.15 -18.99
CA SER A 290 3.97 14.87 -19.83
C SER A 290 4.61 15.37 -21.13
N TYR A 291 4.04 15.00 -22.25
CA TYR A 291 4.57 15.33 -23.58
C TYR A 291 3.47 15.31 -24.65
N ARG A 292 3.81 15.67 -25.89
CA ARG A 292 2.96 15.40 -27.04
C ARG A 292 3.46 14.16 -27.76
N ASN A 293 2.57 13.19 -27.94
CA ASN A 293 2.86 11.99 -28.72
C ASN A 293 2.94 12.27 -30.23
N ALA A 294 3.21 11.24 -31.04
CA ALA A 294 3.37 11.36 -32.47
C ALA A 294 2.10 11.87 -33.23
N GLU A 295 0.95 11.61 -32.63
CA GLU A 295 -0.36 12.05 -33.11
C GLU A 295 -0.69 13.51 -32.70
N GLY A 296 0.15 14.13 -31.86
CA GLY A 296 -0.02 15.47 -31.33
C GLY A 296 -0.90 15.59 -30.10
N ASN A 297 -1.36 14.46 -29.56
CA ASN A 297 -2.12 14.41 -28.29
C ASN A 297 -1.20 14.64 -27.09
N ILE A 298 -1.76 15.15 -25.99
CA ILE A 298 -1.08 15.22 -24.71
C ILE A 298 -1.11 13.82 -24.10
N ASP A 299 0.04 13.35 -23.62
CA ASP A 299 0.28 11.97 -23.22
C ASP A 299 1.33 11.91 -22.09
N GLY A 300 1.39 10.81 -21.36
CA GLY A 300 2.38 10.54 -20.31
C GLY A 300 1.77 10.15 -18.97
N ILE A 301 2.64 9.73 -18.04
CA ILE A 301 2.27 9.20 -16.72
C ILE A 301 1.31 10.12 -15.97
N THR A 302 1.56 11.43 -16.00
CA THR A 302 0.69 12.41 -15.32
C THR A 302 -0.72 12.49 -15.98
N VAL A 303 -0.82 12.24 -17.29
CA VAL A 303 -2.10 12.20 -18.00
C VAL A 303 -2.88 10.96 -17.60
N ASP A 304 -2.23 9.78 -17.59
CA ASP A 304 -2.85 8.52 -17.20
C ASP A 304 -3.40 8.60 -15.76
N ILE A 305 -2.65 9.23 -14.85
CA ILE A 305 -3.10 9.45 -13.47
C ILE A 305 -4.33 10.37 -13.43
N LEU A 306 -4.33 11.45 -14.22
CA LEU A 306 -5.50 12.36 -14.28
C LEU A 306 -6.72 11.69 -14.91
N ASP A 307 -6.56 10.82 -15.91
CA ASP A 307 -7.64 10.02 -16.46
C ASP A 307 -8.24 9.10 -15.40
N LEU A 308 -7.39 8.45 -14.58
CA LEU A 308 -7.83 7.65 -13.44
C LEU A 308 -8.57 8.50 -12.38
N LEU A 309 -8.05 9.70 -12.07
CA LEU A 309 -8.73 10.63 -11.15
C LEU A 309 -10.08 11.11 -11.70
N SER A 310 -10.18 11.31 -13.03
CA SER A 310 -11.45 11.61 -13.70
C SER A 310 -12.46 10.48 -13.58
N GLU A 311 -12.03 9.26 -13.82
CA GLU A 311 -12.85 8.05 -13.68
C GLU A 311 -13.36 7.88 -12.25
N ARG A 312 -12.47 8.00 -11.25
CA ARG A 312 -12.79 7.84 -9.83
C ARG A 312 -13.66 8.95 -9.27
N SER A 313 -13.44 10.19 -9.69
CA SER A 313 -14.18 11.35 -9.17
C SER A 313 -15.48 11.62 -9.89
N GLY A 314 -15.61 11.21 -11.15
CA GLY A 314 -16.69 11.64 -12.05
C GLY A 314 -16.51 13.06 -12.59
N LEU A 315 -15.38 13.73 -12.28
CA LEU A 315 -15.04 15.05 -12.83
C LEU A 315 -14.61 14.93 -14.29
N THR A 316 -14.88 15.95 -15.08
CA THR A 316 -14.48 16.01 -16.50
C THR A 316 -13.34 16.99 -16.69
N PHE A 317 -12.19 16.51 -17.22
CA PHE A 317 -11.03 17.34 -17.48
C PHE A 317 -10.85 17.66 -18.95
N GLN A 318 -10.33 18.87 -19.22
CA GLN A 318 -9.80 19.27 -20.52
C GLN A 318 -8.31 19.53 -20.38
N TYR A 319 -7.50 18.83 -21.15
CA TYR A 319 -6.05 18.90 -21.08
C TYR A 319 -5.46 19.97 -22.01
N VAL A 320 -4.53 20.77 -21.49
CA VAL A 320 -3.84 21.82 -22.23
C VAL A 320 -2.34 21.73 -21.96
N MET A 321 -1.51 21.79 -22.99
CA MET A 321 -0.07 21.90 -22.81
C MET A 321 0.32 23.37 -22.60
N MET A 322 1.03 23.68 -21.52
CA MET A 322 1.57 25.01 -21.28
C MET A 322 2.55 25.43 -22.40
N PRO A 323 2.64 26.72 -22.71
CA PRO A 323 3.70 27.20 -23.57
C PRO A 323 5.08 26.85 -23.04
N GLN A 324 5.98 26.42 -23.91
CA GLN A 324 7.35 26.05 -23.53
C GLN A 324 8.08 27.23 -22.84
N GLY A 325 8.68 26.96 -21.68
CA GLY A 325 9.39 27.93 -20.87
C GLY A 325 8.50 28.88 -20.04
N MET A 326 7.16 28.71 -20.08
CA MET A 326 6.27 29.48 -19.22
C MET A 326 6.30 28.89 -17.79
N ARG A 327 6.47 29.75 -16.80
CA ARG A 327 6.42 29.36 -15.38
C ARG A 327 4.97 29.08 -14.95
N THR A 328 4.78 28.13 -14.05
CA THR A 328 3.46 27.75 -13.52
C THR A 328 2.73 28.93 -12.88
N ALA A 329 3.42 29.78 -12.13
CA ALA A 329 2.85 30.98 -11.51
C ALA A 329 2.32 31.97 -12.56
N ASP A 330 3.05 32.18 -13.67
CA ASP A 330 2.63 33.06 -14.76
C ASP A 330 1.41 32.49 -15.49
N TYR A 331 1.37 31.15 -15.67
CA TYR A 331 0.24 30.49 -16.28
C TYR A 331 -1.04 30.65 -15.44
N LEU A 332 -0.96 30.34 -14.14
CA LEU A 332 -2.10 30.47 -13.21
C LEU A 332 -2.57 31.93 -13.07
N SER A 333 -1.64 32.90 -13.07
CA SER A 333 -2.00 34.32 -13.08
C SER A 333 -2.79 34.72 -14.31
N LYS A 334 -2.52 34.08 -15.46
CA LYS A 334 -3.20 34.37 -16.73
C LYS A 334 -4.51 33.57 -16.89
N TYR A 335 -4.57 32.37 -16.31
CA TYR A 335 -5.69 31.45 -16.38
C TYR A 335 -6.07 30.99 -14.97
N PRO A 336 -6.70 31.85 -14.15
CA PRO A 336 -6.90 31.63 -12.72
C PRO A 336 -7.83 30.46 -12.39
N ASP A 337 -8.71 30.08 -13.32
CA ASP A 337 -9.65 28.97 -13.14
C ASP A 337 -9.08 27.61 -13.58
N SER A 338 -7.80 27.60 -14.00
CA SER A 338 -7.12 26.37 -14.41
C SER A 338 -6.32 25.75 -13.27
N LEU A 339 -6.09 24.44 -13.36
CA LEU A 339 -5.10 23.71 -12.58
C LEU A 339 -3.83 23.48 -13.41
N VAL A 340 -2.70 23.24 -12.75
CA VAL A 340 -1.47 22.77 -13.39
C VAL A 340 -1.03 21.47 -12.72
N ALA A 341 -0.90 20.41 -13.50
CA ALA A 341 -0.48 19.08 -13.03
C ALA A 341 1.01 18.84 -13.33
N GLY A 342 1.62 17.97 -12.53
CA GLY A 342 3.04 17.63 -12.63
C GLY A 342 3.95 18.67 -12.02
N VAL A 343 3.51 19.35 -10.96
CA VAL A 343 4.32 20.31 -10.19
C VAL A 343 4.91 19.66 -8.96
N LEU A 344 6.06 20.16 -8.53
CA LEU A 344 6.71 19.74 -7.28
C LEU A 344 5.85 20.16 -6.09
N SER A 345 5.30 19.19 -5.34
CA SER A 345 4.43 19.44 -4.19
C SER A 345 5.17 20.13 -3.03
N ASP A 346 6.47 19.85 -2.88
CA ASP A 346 7.31 20.40 -1.81
C ASP A 346 7.90 21.78 -2.17
N ASN A 347 7.55 22.35 -3.33
CA ASN A 347 8.03 23.67 -3.73
C ASN A 347 7.48 24.75 -2.78
N PRO A 348 8.34 25.47 -2.02
CA PRO A 348 7.89 26.46 -1.04
C PRO A 348 7.07 27.61 -1.63
N ASP A 349 7.18 27.87 -2.94
CA ASP A 349 6.39 28.91 -3.60
C ASP A 349 4.93 28.51 -3.71
N PHE A 350 4.63 27.22 -3.79
CA PHE A 350 3.27 26.71 -3.86
C PHE A 350 2.69 26.32 -2.50
N GLN A 351 3.52 26.21 -1.44
CA GLN A 351 3.09 25.93 -0.06
C GLN A 351 2.45 27.12 0.67
N LYS A 352 2.31 28.25 0.03
CA LYS A 352 1.76 29.51 0.60
C LYS A 352 0.75 30.14 -0.35
N GLU A 353 -0.07 31.03 0.22
CA GLU A 353 -0.99 31.85 -0.59
C GLU A 353 -0.24 32.56 -1.75
N PRO A 354 -0.84 32.66 -2.93
CA PRO A 354 -2.24 32.35 -3.24
C PRO A 354 -2.49 30.94 -3.85
N TYR A 355 -1.73 29.95 -3.50
CA TYR A 355 -1.80 28.61 -4.11
C TYR A 355 -2.40 27.56 -3.17
N ILE A 356 -3.01 26.55 -3.77
CA ILE A 356 -3.47 25.32 -3.12
C ILE A 356 -3.00 24.12 -3.94
N LEU A 357 -2.60 23.03 -3.25
CA LEU A 357 -2.05 21.82 -3.86
C LEU A 357 -2.84 20.58 -3.45
N THR A 358 -2.81 19.56 -4.32
CA THR A 358 -3.19 18.19 -3.93
C THR A 358 -2.10 17.56 -3.07
N ASP A 359 -2.46 16.45 -2.43
CA ASP A 359 -1.49 15.46 -1.99
C ASP A 359 -0.68 14.96 -3.19
N SER A 360 0.52 14.42 -2.93
CA SER A 360 1.34 13.84 -3.98
C SER A 360 0.71 12.55 -4.50
N PHE A 361 0.69 12.38 -5.82
CA PHE A 361 0.19 11.19 -6.50
C PHE A 361 1.29 10.40 -7.22
N TYR A 362 2.49 10.96 -7.31
CA TYR A 362 3.64 10.35 -7.96
C TYR A 362 4.93 10.85 -7.34
N THR A 363 5.85 9.94 -7.09
CA THR A 363 7.19 10.25 -6.56
C THR A 363 8.23 9.75 -7.55
N ASP A 364 9.24 10.58 -7.84
CA ASP A 364 10.39 10.26 -8.67
C ASP A 364 11.67 10.78 -8.04
N ASP A 365 12.77 10.09 -8.24
CA ASP A 365 14.07 10.56 -7.79
C ASP A 365 14.67 11.52 -8.82
N VAL A 366 15.34 12.57 -8.34
CA VAL A 366 16.19 13.42 -9.16
C VAL A 366 17.62 12.91 -9.08
N ALA A 367 18.21 12.62 -10.23
CA ALA A 367 19.59 12.17 -10.33
C ALA A 367 20.49 13.23 -10.98
N LEU A 368 21.73 13.23 -10.56
CA LEU A 368 22.82 13.93 -11.23
C LEU A 368 23.36 13.06 -12.38
N VAL A 369 23.68 13.69 -13.50
CA VAL A 369 24.33 13.06 -14.65
C VAL A 369 25.67 13.75 -14.87
N GLY A 370 26.74 12.97 -14.81
CA GLY A 370 28.10 13.42 -15.08
C GLY A 370 28.75 12.62 -16.21
N ARG A 371 30.01 12.94 -16.53
CA ARG A 371 30.78 12.20 -17.55
C ARG A 371 31.24 10.86 -17.00
N ASN A 372 31.11 9.84 -17.81
CA ASN A 372 31.54 8.48 -17.49
C ASN A 372 33.05 8.43 -17.18
N GLY A 373 33.42 7.67 -16.15
CA GLY A 373 34.82 7.50 -15.73
C GLY A 373 35.44 8.66 -14.95
N GLN A 374 34.66 9.68 -14.60
CA GLN A 374 35.06 10.71 -13.61
C GLN A 374 34.59 10.33 -12.21
N GLU A 375 35.46 10.56 -11.23
CA GLU A 375 35.10 10.43 -9.82
C GLU A 375 34.69 11.81 -9.31
N TYR A 376 33.51 11.88 -8.67
CA TYR A 376 32.96 13.09 -8.09
C TYR A 376 32.74 12.88 -6.59
N ASP A 377 33.19 13.82 -5.79
CA ASP A 377 32.87 13.89 -4.37
C ASP A 377 31.86 15.02 -4.15
N VAL A 378 30.59 14.73 -4.41
CA VAL A 378 29.51 15.72 -4.36
C VAL A 378 29.19 16.20 -2.95
N ASP A 379 29.67 15.49 -1.92
CA ASP A 379 29.47 15.83 -0.51
C ASP A 379 30.65 16.63 0.08
N ALA A 380 31.69 16.91 -0.71
CA ALA A 380 32.84 17.68 -0.25
C ALA A 380 32.50 19.17 -0.14
N ASP A 381 32.70 19.73 1.05
CA ASP A 381 32.40 21.15 1.38
C ASP A 381 33.29 22.19 0.66
N ASP A 382 34.42 21.77 0.10
CA ASP A 382 35.45 22.66 -0.47
C ASP A 382 35.49 22.64 -2.00
N VAL A 383 34.55 21.92 -2.64
CA VAL A 383 34.45 21.82 -4.09
C VAL A 383 33.20 22.52 -4.60
N SER A 384 33.35 23.32 -5.67
CA SER A 384 32.20 23.90 -6.38
C SER A 384 32.02 23.22 -7.73
N TYR A 385 30.81 22.82 -8.03
CA TYR A 385 30.44 22.19 -9.28
C TYR A 385 29.45 23.04 -10.07
N ARG A 386 29.56 23.04 -11.39
CA ARG A 386 28.59 23.66 -12.30
C ARG A 386 27.50 22.65 -12.63
N LEU A 387 26.27 23.00 -12.32
CA LEU A 387 25.10 22.16 -12.50
C LEU A 387 24.17 22.77 -13.55
N ALA A 388 24.03 22.12 -14.70
CA ALA A 388 23.10 22.53 -15.73
C ALA A 388 21.69 21.99 -15.44
N ILE A 389 20.69 22.88 -15.40
CA ILE A 389 19.29 22.53 -15.23
C ILE A 389 18.41 23.26 -16.24
N PRO A 390 17.27 22.68 -16.67
CA PRO A 390 16.31 23.41 -17.49
C PRO A 390 15.72 24.61 -16.74
N ALA A 391 15.67 25.77 -17.34
CA ALA A 391 15.13 27.02 -16.74
C ALA A 391 13.67 26.92 -16.29
N SER A 392 12.92 25.94 -16.81
CA SER A 392 11.55 25.65 -16.37
C SER A 392 11.48 24.82 -15.06
N TYR A 393 12.62 24.32 -14.58
CA TYR A 393 12.68 23.45 -13.39
C TYR A 393 12.92 24.24 -12.10
N VAL A 394 12.03 25.18 -11.82
CA VAL A 394 12.13 26.13 -10.70
C VAL A 394 12.21 25.44 -9.33
N GLY A 395 11.50 24.32 -9.14
CA GLY A 395 11.53 23.57 -7.89
C GLY A 395 12.93 23.05 -7.57
N LEU A 396 13.63 22.52 -8.56
CA LEU A 396 15.00 22.04 -8.42
C LEU A 396 15.98 23.20 -8.17
N GLU A 397 15.83 24.32 -8.88
CA GLU A 397 16.62 25.52 -8.63
C GLU A 397 16.53 25.94 -7.15
N HIS A 398 15.31 26.03 -6.62
CA HIS A 398 15.08 26.41 -5.25
C HIS A 398 15.69 25.41 -4.24
N TYR A 399 15.51 24.11 -4.50
CA TYR A 399 16.11 23.06 -3.66
C TYR A 399 17.64 23.17 -3.60
N ILE A 400 18.30 23.39 -4.75
CA ILE A 400 19.76 23.55 -4.85
C ILE A 400 20.22 24.76 -4.04
N GLN A 401 19.55 25.90 -4.21
CA GLN A 401 19.91 27.14 -3.47
C GLN A 401 19.84 26.96 -1.95
N MET A 402 18.91 26.11 -1.47
CA MET A 402 18.70 25.92 -0.03
C MET A 402 19.54 24.79 0.57
N ASN A 403 19.77 23.71 -0.18
CA ASN A 403 20.28 22.45 0.36
C ASN A 403 21.63 22.01 -0.24
N ALA A 404 22.04 22.58 -1.37
CA ALA A 404 23.22 22.14 -2.10
C ALA A 404 24.02 23.36 -2.66
N PRO A 405 24.47 24.28 -1.78
CA PRO A 405 25.09 25.53 -2.20
C PRO A 405 26.44 25.36 -2.92
N GLN A 406 27.03 24.16 -2.89
CA GLN A 406 28.23 23.79 -3.65
C GLN A 406 28.00 23.75 -5.15
N PHE A 407 26.74 23.77 -5.62
CA PHE A 407 26.43 23.81 -7.03
C PHE A 407 26.17 25.22 -7.55
N GLU A 408 26.96 25.63 -8.53
CA GLU A 408 26.70 26.81 -9.33
C GLU A 408 25.72 26.47 -10.47
N ILE A 409 24.52 27.02 -10.44
CA ILE A 409 23.47 26.73 -11.37
C ILE A 409 23.75 27.39 -12.75
N CYS A 410 23.66 26.59 -13.79
CA CYS A 410 23.66 27.00 -15.19
C CYS A 410 22.29 26.69 -15.80
N GLU A 411 21.46 27.68 -15.98
CA GLU A 411 20.14 27.49 -16.61
C GLU A 411 20.27 27.34 -18.13
N GLU A 412 19.62 26.28 -18.66
CA GLU A 412 19.52 26.03 -20.08
C GLU A 412 18.06 25.89 -20.53
N LYS A 413 17.84 25.92 -21.81
CA LYS A 413 16.49 25.96 -22.39
C LYS A 413 15.72 24.65 -22.19
N ASN A 414 16.41 23.53 -22.24
CA ASN A 414 15.86 22.16 -22.17
C ASN A 414 16.93 21.19 -21.67
N LEU A 415 16.54 19.93 -21.44
CA LEU A 415 17.44 18.89 -20.94
C LEU A 415 18.57 18.56 -21.93
N GLU A 416 18.28 18.54 -23.24
CA GLU A 416 19.27 18.25 -24.28
C GLU A 416 20.42 19.26 -24.23
N ASP A 417 20.11 20.55 -24.05
CA ASP A 417 21.12 21.60 -23.92
C ASP A 417 21.92 21.43 -22.61
N CYS A 418 21.28 21.02 -21.51
CA CYS A 418 21.97 20.68 -20.25
C CYS A 418 22.95 19.52 -20.43
N LEU A 419 22.53 18.43 -21.04
CA LEU A 419 23.36 17.25 -21.29
C LEU A 419 24.52 17.60 -22.26
N ALA A 420 24.28 18.45 -23.26
CA ALA A 420 25.34 18.96 -24.16
C ALA A 420 26.39 19.76 -23.41
N MET A 421 25.99 20.58 -22.40
CA MET A 421 26.96 21.29 -21.55
C MET A 421 27.86 20.34 -20.78
N VAL A 422 27.33 19.22 -20.30
CA VAL A 422 28.13 18.19 -19.59
C VAL A 422 29.09 17.49 -20.57
N LEU A 423 28.63 17.12 -21.77
CA LEU A 423 29.47 16.53 -22.82
C LEU A 423 30.62 17.46 -23.22
N ASP A 424 30.33 18.77 -23.40
CA ASP A 424 31.29 19.81 -23.75
C ASP A 424 32.24 20.18 -22.58
N GLY A 425 32.02 19.72 -21.36
CA GLY A 425 32.78 20.11 -20.15
C GLY A 425 32.54 21.56 -19.69
N LYS A 426 31.43 22.15 -20.11
CA LYS A 426 30.97 23.48 -19.69
C LYS A 426 30.19 23.39 -18.35
N ALA A 427 29.57 22.27 -18.07
CA ALA A 427 29.02 21.92 -16.76
C ALA A 427 29.63 20.60 -16.26
N ASP A 428 29.65 20.39 -14.96
CA ASP A 428 30.15 19.17 -14.34
C ASP A 428 29.04 18.15 -14.25
N PHE A 429 27.80 18.62 -14.03
CA PHE A 429 26.59 17.82 -13.96
C PHE A 429 25.43 18.43 -14.74
N ALA A 430 24.47 17.59 -15.10
CA ALA A 430 23.07 17.95 -15.33
C ALA A 430 22.19 17.23 -14.30
N ALA A 431 21.02 17.77 -13.97
CA ALA A 431 20.07 17.14 -13.07
C ALA A 431 18.66 17.09 -13.67
N GLN A 432 18.02 15.94 -13.50
CA GLN A 432 16.63 15.72 -13.91
C GLN A 432 16.08 14.47 -13.22
N ASN A 433 14.76 14.29 -13.27
CA ASN A 433 14.07 13.07 -12.83
C ASN A 433 14.65 11.81 -13.49
N VAL A 434 14.79 10.74 -12.72
CA VAL A 434 15.31 9.45 -13.21
C VAL A 434 14.46 8.91 -14.35
N SER A 435 13.14 8.99 -14.25
CA SER A 435 12.21 8.57 -15.31
C SER A 435 12.43 9.34 -16.63
N VAL A 436 12.77 10.62 -16.55
CA VAL A 436 13.06 11.47 -17.72
C VAL A 436 14.47 11.17 -18.27
N LEU A 437 15.45 10.97 -17.40
CA LEU A 437 16.84 10.69 -17.81
C LEU A 437 17.04 9.32 -18.46
N THR A 438 16.29 8.30 -18.00
CA THR A 438 16.48 6.92 -18.44
C THR A 438 16.45 6.75 -19.96
N PRO A 439 15.50 7.31 -20.73
CA PRO A 439 15.52 7.23 -22.19
C PRO A 439 16.72 7.91 -22.85
N TYR A 440 17.21 9.01 -22.27
CA TYR A 440 18.37 9.74 -22.77
C TYR A 440 19.65 8.91 -22.56
N LEU A 441 19.87 8.39 -21.35
CA LEU A 441 21.05 7.60 -21.04
C LEU A 441 21.08 6.24 -21.78
N ALA A 442 19.94 5.74 -22.22
CA ALA A 442 19.86 4.57 -23.09
C ALA A 442 20.20 4.89 -24.56
N ASN A 443 20.26 6.17 -24.96
CA ASN A 443 20.59 6.57 -26.33
C ASN A 443 22.11 6.57 -26.53
N PRO A 444 22.66 5.86 -27.52
CA PRO A 444 24.10 5.83 -27.82
C PRO A 444 24.77 7.20 -27.99
N TYR A 445 24.00 8.25 -28.34
CA TYR A 445 24.54 9.60 -28.43
C TYR A 445 25.08 10.13 -27.08
N TYR A 446 24.54 9.63 -25.95
CA TYR A 446 24.93 10.01 -24.60
C TYR A 446 25.77 8.95 -23.89
N GLU A 447 26.43 8.02 -24.62
CA GLU A 447 27.22 6.93 -24.03
C GLU A 447 28.39 7.41 -23.12
N GLU A 448 28.83 8.66 -23.31
CA GLU A 448 29.85 9.30 -22.45
C GLU A 448 29.29 9.82 -21.13
N LEU A 449 27.97 9.79 -20.94
CA LEU A 449 27.30 10.23 -19.72
C LEU A 449 26.81 9.04 -18.89
N THR A 450 26.78 9.24 -17.56
CA THR A 450 26.25 8.27 -16.62
C THR A 450 25.57 8.96 -15.46
N ALA A 451 24.56 8.28 -14.87
CA ALA A 451 24.02 8.72 -13.60
C ALA A 451 25.08 8.57 -12.50
N VAL A 452 25.22 9.60 -11.68
CA VAL A 452 26.10 9.60 -10.51
C VAL A 452 25.40 8.81 -9.39
N PRO A 453 26.06 7.81 -8.78
CA PRO A 453 25.44 6.96 -7.76
C PRO A 453 25.35 7.71 -6.39
N THR A 454 24.57 8.74 -6.35
CA THR A 454 24.27 9.49 -5.12
C THR A 454 22.79 9.84 -5.10
N PHE A 455 22.18 9.81 -3.92
CA PHE A 455 20.87 10.38 -3.71
C PHE A 455 20.99 11.89 -3.77
N PHE A 456 20.21 12.53 -4.61
CA PHE A 456 20.23 13.97 -4.74
C PHE A 456 18.96 14.60 -4.18
N MET A 457 17.79 14.22 -4.69
CA MET A 457 16.51 14.76 -4.26
C MET A 457 15.39 13.79 -4.65
N GLU A 458 14.37 13.67 -3.81
CA GLU A 458 13.09 13.05 -4.15
C GLU A 458 12.10 14.14 -4.59
N GLU A 459 11.42 13.94 -5.70
CA GLU A 459 10.39 14.84 -6.20
C GLU A 459 8.99 14.24 -6.00
N ASN A 460 8.22 14.88 -5.14
CA ASN A 460 6.82 14.57 -4.90
C ASN A 460 5.94 15.43 -5.79
N THR A 461 5.20 14.80 -6.69
CA THR A 461 4.44 15.48 -7.75
C THR A 461 2.95 15.58 -7.43
N GLY A 462 2.38 16.78 -7.57
CA GLY A 462 0.98 17.08 -7.34
C GLY A 462 0.35 17.97 -8.42
N ILE A 463 -0.85 18.47 -8.09
CA ILE A 463 -1.60 19.43 -8.91
C ILE A 463 -1.75 20.71 -8.10
N VAL A 464 -1.48 21.87 -8.74
CA VAL A 464 -1.60 23.18 -8.11
C VAL A 464 -2.69 24.02 -8.80
N GLY A 465 -3.41 24.81 -8.01
CA GLY A 465 -4.32 25.86 -8.47
C GLY A 465 -4.18 27.13 -7.64
N LEU A 466 -4.83 28.23 -8.05
CA LEU A 466 -4.98 29.38 -7.18
C LEU A 466 -5.98 29.06 -6.07
N ASP A 467 -5.74 29.54 -4.86
CA ASP A 467 -6.61 29.34 -3.71
C ASP A 467 -7.93 30.09 -3.88
N SER A 468 -8.97 29.36 -4.19
CA SER A 468 -10.36 29.81 -4.33
C SER A 468 -11.28 28.80 -3.63
N GLU A 469 -12.51 29.19 -3.33
CA GLU A 469 -13.50 28.29 -2.74
C GLU A 469 -13.76 27.07 -3.66
N GLU A 470 -13.82 27.31 -4.96
CA GLU A 470 -14.00 26.28 -5.99
C GLU A 470 -12.81 25.31 -6.04
N HIS A 471 -11.57 25.82 -6.09
CA HIS A 471 -10.39 24.97 -6.11
C HIS A 471 -10.18 24.23 -4.78
N ARG A 472 -10.55 24.79 -3.63
CA ARG A 472 -10.50 24.07 -2.34
C ARG A 472 -11.38 22.83 -2.36
N MET A 473 -12.61 22.96 -2.90
CA MET A 473 -13.51 21.81 -3.05
C MET A 473 -12.94 20.79 -4.02
N LEU A 474 -12.45 21.24 -5.16
CA LEU A 474 -11.86 20.39 -6.20
C LEU A 474 -10.63 19.62 -5.68
N ILE A 475 -9.68 20.30 -5.03
CA ILE A 475 -8.49 19.68 -4.42
C ILE A 475 -8.89 18.65 -3.34
N LYS A 476 -9.89 18.95 -2.53
CA LYS A 476 -10.41 18.03 -1.52
C LYS A 476 -10.97 16.75 -2.14
N ILE A 477 -11.71 16.86 -3.26
CA ILE A 477 -12.22 15.72 -4.03
C ILE A 477 -11.07 14.90 -4.63
N LEU A 478 -10.10 15.57 -5.26
CA LEU A 478 -8.94 14.92 -5.86
C LEU A 478 -8.10 14.17 -4.81
N ASN A 479 -7.86 14.76 -3.65
CA ASN A 479 -7.10 14.11 -2.56
C ASN A 479 -7.76 12.82 -2.08
N LYS A 480 -9.10 12.76 -2.04
CA LYS A 480 -9.80 11.50 -1.74
C LYS A 480 -9.55 10.42 -2.80
N CYS A 481 -9.44 10.82 -4.07
CA CYS A 481 -9.16 9.88 -5.16
C CYS A 481 -7.68 9.46 -5.21
N ILE A 482 -6.76 10.32 -4.77
CA ILE A 482 -5.31 10.05 -4.71
C ILE A 482 -5.00 9.08 -3.56
N GLY A 483 -5.64 9.25 -2.39
CA GLY A 483 -5.38 8.44 -1.19
C GLY A 483 -5.93 7.01 -1.24
N MET A 484 -6.48 6.59 -2.37
CA MET A 484 -6.96 5.24 -2.66
C MET A 484 -6.04 4.56 -3.68
#